data_69dbeb5e540cda9b7d9ea826550f6fd4
#
_entry.id   69dbeb5e540cda9b7d9ea826550f6fd4
#
_cell.length_a   1.000
_cell.length_b   1.000
_cell.length_c   1.000
_cell.angle_alpha   90.00
_cell.angle_beta   90.00
_cell.angle_gamma   90.00
#
_symmetry.space_group_name_H-M   'P 1'
#
loop_
_entity.id
_entity.type
_entity.pdbx_description
1 polymer ?
#
loop_
_entity_poly.entity_id
_entity_poly.type
_entity_poly.pdbx_seq_one_letter_code
_entity_poly.pdbx_strand_id
1 'polypeptide(L)'
;MAAGALRRDPAVVQSWAKELPRASSVVVYCVHGHEISQGAAKALREFGFTARYLEGGLEEGWKATGGALIGKPVEASTRWVTRERPKIDRIACPWLVARFVDPEAEFLYVPSKEVPRAAKEKAAIPYDIPDVHFSHDGELCSFDAFLKTYRLADDPALAQLAVIVRGADTGHLELAPQAAGLLAVSLGLSRNFKDDHEMLRHGMVVYDALYAWCKDGRDETHTWNPAAYR
;
A
#
# COMPACT_ATOMS: atom_id res chain seq x y z
N MET A 1 12.77 1.34 -4.65
CA MET A 1 12.27 0.39 -5.67
C MET A 1 11.03 0.98 -6.32
N ALA A 2 10.56 0.45 -7.45
CA ALA A 2 9.28 0.89 -8.01
C ALA A 2 8.14 0.56 -7.04
N ALA A 3 7.15 1.46 -6.91
CA ALA A 3 5.99 1.25 -6.06
C ALA A 3 5.20 0.00 -6.52
N GLY A 4 4.72 -0.80 -5.58
CA GLY A 4 3.98 -2.04 -5.85
C GLY A 4 4.81 -3.20 -6.40
N ALA A 5 6.13 -3.07 -6.52
CA ALA A 5 6.98 -4.14 -7.01
C ALA A 5 7.43 -5.08 -5.88
N LEU A 6 7.42 -6.37 -6.15
CA LEU A 6 7.94 -7.40 -5.25
C LEU A 6 9.45 -7.58 -5.46
N ARG A 7 10.19 -7.67 -4.35
CA ARG A 7 11.60 -8.01 -4.41
C ARG A 7 11.77 -9.52 -4.42
N ARG A 8 12.47 -10.03 -5.42
CA ARG A 8 12.82 -11.45 -5.55
C ARG A 8 14.32 -11.61 -5.79
N ASP A 9 14.86 -12.73 -5.33
CA ASP A 9 16.27 -13.07 -5.56
C ASP A 9 16.46 -13.58 -7.01
N PRO A 10 17.24 -12.89 -7.84
CA PRO A 10 17.47 -13.30 -9.23
C PRO A 10 18.23 -14.62 -9.35
N ALA A 11 18.94 -15.06 -8.33
CA ALA A 11 19.70 -16.31 -8.35
C ALA A 11 18.79 -17.55 -8.25
N VAL A 12 17.56 -17.42 -7.75
CA VAL A 12 16.63 -18.52 -7.48
C VAL A 12 15.27 -18.33 -8.16
N VAL A 13 15.26 -17.81 -9.37
CA VAL A 13 14.02 -17.57 -10.16
C VAL A 13 13.11 -18.80 -10.16
N GLN A 14 13.69 -20.00 -10.28
CA GLN A 14 12.96 -21.27 -10.30
C GLN A 14 12.11 -21.52 -9.04
N SER A 15 12.52 -20.99 -7.91
CA SER A 15 11.81 -21.17 -6.63
C SER A 15 10.55 -20.33 -6.60
N TRP A 16 10.70 -19.01 -6.75
CA TRP A 16 9.59 -18.07 -6.59
C TRP A 16 8.70 -17.95 -7.85
N ALA A 17 9.16 -18.39 -9.03
CA ALA A 17 8.30 -18.45 -10.21
C ALA A 17 7.08 -19.37 -10.02
N LYS A 18 7.19 -20.38 -9.16
CA LYS A 18 6.08 -21.29 -8.84
C LYS A 18 4.97 -20.64 -8.02
N GLU A 19 5.29 -19.55 -7.32
CA GLU A 19 4.37 -18.78 -6.48
C GLU A 19 3.53 -17.80 -7.32
N LEU A 20 3.98 -17.48 -8.53
CA LEU A 20 3.27 -16.55 -9.41
C LEU A 20 2.02 -17.18 -10.04
N PRO A 21 0.90 -16.44 -10.13
CA PRO A 21 -0.28 -16.91 -10.84
C PRO A 21 0.05 -17.18 -12.31
N ARG A 22 -0.33 -18.35 -12.81
CA ARG A 22 0.05 -18.85 -14.16
C ARG A 22 -0.30 -17.92 -15.33
N ALA A 23 -1.35 -17.13 -15.20
CA ALA A 23 -1.80 -16.20 -16.24
C ALA A 23 -1.17 -14.80 -16.13
N SER A 24 -0.22 -14.59 -15.22
CA SER A 24 0.36 -13.27 -14.97
C SER A 24 1.28 -12.83 -16.10
N SER A 25 1.16 -11.57 -16.50
CA SER A 25 2.20 -10.86 -17.24
C SER A 25 3.18 -10.26 -16.23
N VAL A 26 4.45 -10.63 -16.33
CA VAL A 26 5.50 -10.26 -15.39
C VAL A 26 6.45 -9.25 -16.01
N VAL A 27 6.68 -8.12 -15.33
CA VAL A 27 7.76 -7.19 -15.69
C VAL A 27 8.80 -7.26 -14.59
N VAL A 28 10.03 -7.60 -14.94
CA VAL A 28 11.16 -7.61 -14.00
C VAL A 28 12.09 -6.43 -14.28
N TYR A 29 12.72 -5.92 -13.24
CA TYR A 29 13.70 -4.85 -13.38
C TYR A 29 14.89 -5.05 -12.40
N CYS A 30 16.01 -4.48 -12.77
CA CYS A 30 17.15 -4.21 -11.89
C CYS A 30 17.47 -2.72 -11.92
N VAL A 31 18.61 -2.29 -11.41
CA VAL A 31 18.96 -0.87 -11.36
C VAL A 31 19.03 -0.25 -12.77
N HIS A 32 19.70 -0.90 -13.71
CA HIS A 32 19.97 -0.37 -15.05
C HIS A 32 19.36 -1.20 -16.21
N GLY A 33 18.56 -2.24 -15.92
CA GLY A 33 17.92 -3.05 -16.97
C GLY A 33 18.85 -4.01 -17.71
N HIS A 34 20.01 -4.35 -17.13
CA HIS A 34 21.03 -5.20 -17.72
C HIS A 34 20.84 -6.69 -17.38
N GLU A 35 21.95 -7.47 -17.35
CA GLU A 35 21.95 -8.95 -17.35
C GLU A 35 21.04 -9.57 -16.27
N ILE A 36 20.94 -8.95 -15.10
CA ILE A 36 20.16 -9.49 -13.98
C ILE A 36 18.67 -9.57 -14.35
N SER A 37 18.08 -8.45 -14.79
CA SER A 37 16.66 -8.41 -15.16
C SER A 37 16.39 -9.14 -16.48
N GLN A 38 17.32 -9.08 -17.44
CA GLN A 38 17.22 -9.81 -18.70
C GLN A 38 17.26 -11.32 -18.47
N GLY A 39 18.18 -11.79 -17.61
CA GLY A 39 18.29 -13.19 -17.21
C GLY A 39 17.05 -13.70 -16.49
N ALA A 40 16.53 -12.91 -15.53
CA ALA A 40 15.29 -13.26 -14.82
C ALA A 40 14.08 -13.32 -15.77
N ALA A 41 13.94 -12.36 -16.71
CA ALA A 41 12.87 -12.37 -17.72
C ALA A 41 12.98 -13.59 -18.64
N LYS A 42 14.20 -13.96 -19.04
CA LYS A 42 14.44 -15.15 -19.84
C LYS A 42 14.04 -16.42 -19.10
N ALA A 43 14.47 -16.58 -17.86
CA ALA A 43 14.12 -17.73 -17.03
C ALA A 43 12.60 -17.84 -16.84
N LEU A 44 11.91 -16.74 -16.55
CA LEU A 44 10.44 -16.74 -16.42
C LEU A 44 9.74 -17.18 -17.72
N ARG A 45 10.23 -16.78 -18.90
CA ARG A 45 9.69 -17.24 -20.19
C ARG A 45 9.88 -18.74 -20.38
N GLU A 46 11.00 -19.30 -19.94
CA GLU A 46 11.25 -20.75 -19.96
C GLU A 46 10.27 -21.52 -19.06
N PHE A 47 9.76 -20.88 -18.00
CA PHE A 47 8.67 -21.39 -17.15
C PHE A 47 7.26 -21.14 -17.70
N GLY A 48 7.14 -20.55 -18.90
CA GLY A 48 5.86 -20.34 -19.58
C GLY A 48 5.14 -19.05 -19.21
N PHE A 49 5.81 -18.09 -18.53
CA PHE A 49 5.24 -16.79 -18.24
C PHE A 49 5.41 -15.80 -19.40
N THR A 50 4.45 -14.89 -19.56
CA THR A 50 4.63 -13.70 -20.38
C THR A 50 5.49 -12.72 -19.60
N ALA A 51 6.83 -12.79 -19.79
CA ALA A 51 7.76 -11.99 -19.01
C ALA A 51 8.55 -11.01 -19.88
N ARG A 52 8.66 -9.78 -19.40
CA ARG A 52 9.47 -8.70 -19.99
C ARG A 52 10.40 -8.13 -18.92
N TYR A 53 11.45 -7.45 -19.36
CA TYR A 53 12.26 -6.63 -18.46
C TYR A 53 12.06 -5.15 -18.80
N LEU A 54 12.32 -4.30 -17.82
CA LEU A 54 12.26 -2.85 -17.98
C LEU A 54 13.60 -2.38 -18.56
N GLU A 55 13.57 -1.85 -19.77
CA GLU A 55 14.71 -1.22 -20.39
C GLU A 55 15.15 0.01 -19.60
N GLY A 56 16.46 0.22 -19.42
CA GLY A 56 16.99 1.25 -18.53
C GLY A 56 16.74 1.01 -17.03
N GLY A 57 16.04 -0.06 -16.68
CA GLY A 57 15.80 -0.46 -15.29
C GLY A 57 15.10 0.59 -14.46
N LEU A 58 15.51 0.67 -13.19
CA LEU A 58 14.93 1.62 -12.25
C LEU A 58 15.36 3.07 -12.54
N GLU A 59 16.64 3.29 -12.87
CA GLU A 59 17.22 4.63 -12.99
C GLU A 59 16.88 5.31 -14.33
N GLU A 60 17.26 4.70 -15.45
CA GLU A 60 17.08 5.29 -16.77
C GLU A 60 15.70 5.01 -17.37
N GLY A 61 15.03 3.94 -16.94
CA GLY A 61 13.69 3.56 -17.39
C GLY A 61 12.59 4.15 -16.51
N TRP A 62 12.37 3.57 -15.33
CA TRP A 62 11.22 3.90 -14.47
C TRP A 62 11.24 5.33 -13.95
N LYS A 63 12.36 5.72 -13.37
CA LYS A 63 12.55 7.05 -12.76
C LYS A 63 12.51 8.17 -13.80
N ALA A 64 13.13 7.95 -14.95
CA ALA A 64 13.14 8.92 -16.04
C ALA A 64 11.74 9.18 -16.65
N THR A 65 10.80 8.21 -16.52
CA THR A 65 9.41 8.36 -16.96
C THR A 65 8.47 8.87 -15.87
N GLY A 66 9.01 9.29 -14.72
CA GLY A 66 8.21 9.79 -13.59
C GLY A 66 7.51 8.68 -12.81
N GLY A 67 7.95 7.44 -12.92
CA GLY A 67 7.40 6.30 -12.19
C GLY A 67 7.57 6.45 -10.68
N ALA A 68 6.52 6.14 -9.92
CA ALA A 68 6.52 6.25 -8.46
C ALA A 68 7.57 5.34 -7.82
N LEU A 69 8.36 5.89 -6.92
CA LEU A 69 9.42 5.21 -6.19
C LEU A 69 9.08 5.12 -4.70
N ILE A 70 9.39 3.99 -4.10
CA ILE A 70 9.33 3.82 -2.64
C ILE A 70 10.72 3.55 -2.05
N GLY A 71 10.89 3.84 -0.77
CA GLY A 71 12.02 3.34 0.01
C GLY A 71 12.00 1.80 -0.03
N LYS A 72 13.17 1.18 -0.10
CA LYS A 72 13.26 -0.28 0.02
C LYS A 72 12.74 -0.67 1.40
N PRO A 73 11.78 -1.64 1.51
CA PRO A 73 11.33 -2.13 2.80
C PRO A 73 12.53 -2.58 3.64
N VAL A 74 12.60 -2.08 4.86
CA VAL A 74 13.68 -2.41 5.81
C VAL A 74 13.36 -3.75 6.48
N GLU A 75 12.08 -4.02 6.68
CA GLU A 75 11.55 -5.22 7.31
C GLU A 75 11.53 -6.40 6.34
N ALA A 76 11.95 -7.56 6.84
CA ALA A 76 11.92 -8.80 6.06
C ALA A 76 10.54 -9.48 6.05
N SER A 77 9.59 -8.98 6.84
CA SER A 77 8.27 -9.59 6.99
C SER A 77 7.24 -8.97 6.04
N THR A 78 6.38 -9.81 5.48
CA THR A 78 5.17 -9.42 4.75
C THR A 78 3.96 -9.34 5.68
N ARG A 79 4.11 -9.67 6.97
CA ARG A 79 3.04 -9.69 7.96
C ARG A 79 3.01 -8.42 8.78
N TRP A 80 1.80 -7.91 8.97
CA TRP A 80 1.52 -6.71 9.75
C TRP A 80 0.50 -7.02 10.82
N VAL A 81 0.62 -6.43 12.00
CA VAL A 81 -0.30 -6.69 13.11
C VAL A 81 -0.69 -5.42 13.84
N THR A 82 -1.98 -5.29 14.11
CA THR A 82 -2.53 -4.21 14.91
C THR A 82 -3.74 -4.68 15.72
N ARG A 83 -4.41 -3.71 16.34
CA ARG A 83 -5.61 -3.95 17.18
C ARG A 83 -6.81 -4.34 16.32
N GLU A 84 -7.62 -5.26 16.83
CA GLU A 84 -8.94 -5.61 16.28
C GLU A 84 -9.86 -4.41 16.11
N ARG A 85 -10.94 -4.56 15.38
CA ARG A 85 -11.93 -3.52 15.05
C ARG A 85 -11.27 -2.31 14.37
N PRO A 86 -10.61 -2.50 13.21
CA PRO A 86 -9.89 -1.43 12.53
C PRO A 86 -10.81 -0.32 12.08
N LYS A 87 -10.31 0.92 12.15
CA LYS A 87 -10.97 2.13 11.62
C LYS A 87 -9.90 3.07 11.10
N ILE A 88 -10.29 3.99 10.24
CA ILE A 88 -9.46 5.07 9.70
C ILE A 88 -8.06 4.57 9.30
N ASP A 89 -7.03 4.90 10.08
CA ASP A 89 -5.63 4.62 9.72
C ASP A 89 -5.28 3.12 9.82
N ARG A 90 -5.97 2.32 10.66
CA ARG A 90 -5.83 0.87 10.67
C ARG A 90 -6.45 0.16 9.45
N ILE A 91 -7.05 0.93 8.54
CA ILE A 91 -7.44 0.50 7.19
C ILE A 91 -6.59 1.23 6.15
N ALA A 92 -6.33 2.53 6.33
CA ALA A 92 -5.49 3.32 5.44
C ALA A 92 -4.06 2.77 5.33
N CYS A 93 -3.44 2.41 6.46
CA CYS A 93 -2.09 1.83 6.47
C CYS A 93 -2.01 0.49 5.72
N PRO A 94 -2.88 -0.51 5.97
CA PRO A 94 -2.99 -1.70 5.15
C PRO A 94 -3.21 -1.42 3.66
N TRP A 95 -4.08 -0.47 3.33
CA TRP A 95 -4.30 -0.07 1.95
C TRP A 95 -3.02 0.47 1.30
N LEU A 96 -2.32 1.38 1.98
CA LEU A 96 -1.06 1.94 1.48
C LEU A 96 -0.02 0.83 1.27
N VAL A 97 0.14 -0.06 2.26
CA VAL A 97 1.07 -1.17 2.17
C VAL A 97 0.74 -2.06 0.98
N ALA A 98 -0.50 -2.51 0.86
CA ALA A 98 -0.92 -3.43 -0.21
C ALA A 98 -0.84 -2.82 -1.61
N ARG A 99 -1.04 -1.49 -1.76
CA ARG A 99 -1.02 -0.82 -3.06
C ARG A 99 0.37 -0.35 -3.50
N PHE A 100 1.21 0.05 -2.55
CA PHE A 100 2.46 0.76 -2.86
C PHE A 100 3.72 0.07 -2.33
N VAL A 101 3.61 -0.74 -1.27
CA VAL A 101 4.79 -1.29 -0.58
C VAL A 101 4.94 -2.78 -0.82
N ASP A 102 3.94 -3.57 -0.47
CA ASP A 102 3.96 -5.04 -0.54
C ASP A 102 2.58 -5.59 -0.91
N PRO A 103 2.35 -5.94 -2.18
CA PRO A 103 1.10 -6.55 -2.63
C PRO A 103 0.77 -7.92 -1.99
N GLU A 104 1.76 -8.58 -1.38
CA GLU A 104 1.59 -9.86 -0.68
C GLU A 104 1.41 -9.68 0.83
N ALA A 105 1.24 -8.44 1.31
CA ALA A 105 1.10 -8.17 2.72
C ALA A 105 -0.10 -8.88 3.35
N GLU A 106 0.15 -9.54 4.48
CA GLU A 106 -0.86 -10.16 5.34
C GLU A 106 -1.11 -9.25 6.55
N PHE A 107 -2.37 -8.98 6.86
CA PHE A 107 -2.76 -8.14 7.98
C PHE A 107 -3.42 -8.96 9.07
N LEU A 108 -2.93 -8.83 10.28
CA LEU A 108 -3.42 -9.54 11.46
C LEU A 108 -4.08 -8.55 12.43
N TYR A 109 -5.26 -8.89 12.90
CA TYR A 109 -6.02 -8.13 13.87
C TYR A 109 -6.17 -8.96 15.15
N VAL A 110 -5.74 -8.41 16.28
CA VAL A 110 -5.76 -9.11 17.57
C VAL A 110 -6.20 -8.15 18.70
N PRO A 111 -6.66 -8.65 19.85
CA PRO A 111 -6.92 -7.80 21.00
C PRO A 111 -5.72 -6.90 21.34
N SER A 112 -5.98 -5.64 21.70
CA SER A 112 -4.95 -4.61 21.88
C SER A 112 -3.75 -5.06 22.70
N LYS A 113 -4.00 -5.77 23.81
CA LYS A 113 -2.95 -6.26 24.72
C LYS A 113 -2.11 -7.39 24.12
N GLU A 114 -2.57 -8.02 23.06
CA GLU A 114 -1.92 -9.16 22.41
C GLU A 114 -1.01 -8.73 21.25
N VAL A 115 -1.12 -7.51 20.76
CA VAL A 115 -0.36 -7.05 19.59
C VAL A 115 1.16 -7.25 19.76
N PRO A 116 1.82 -6.90 20.89
CA PRO A 116 3.26 -7.12 21.03
C PRO A 116 3.66 -8.60 21.03
N ARG A 117 2.81 -9.47 21.63
CA ARG A 117 3.02 -10.92 21.62
C ARG A 117 2.86 -11.48 20.21
N ALA A 118 1.77 -11.13 19.53
CA ALA A 118 1.49 -11.58 18.17
C ALA A 118 2.56 -11.12 17.17
N ALA A 119 3.06 -9.89 17.31
CA ALA A 119 4.16 -9.37 16.51
C ALA A 119 5.39 -10.27 16.59
N LYS A 120 5.79 -10.68 17.80
CA LYS A 120 6.93 -11.56 18.02
C LYS A 120 6.68 -12.99 17.52
N GLU A 121 5.55 -13.60 17.90
CA GLU A 121 5.21 -14.99 17.57
C GLU A 121 5.00 -15.23 16.07
N LYS A 122 4.45 -14.23 15.38
CA LYS A 122 4.15 -14.32 13.94
C LYS A 122 5.22 -13.67 13.05
N ALA A 123 6.29 -13.15 13.65
CA ALA A 123 7.28 -12.31 12.97
C ALA A 123 6.60 -11.19 12.15
N ALA A 124 5.58 -10.54 12.75
CA ALA A 124 4.80 -9.49 12.10
C ALA A 124 5.25 -8.10 12.55
N ILE A 125 5.12 -7.12 11.67
CA ILE A 125 5.46 -5.72 11.93
C ILE A 125 4.27 -5.08 12.66
N PRO A 126 4.43 -4.61 13.90
CA PRO A 126 3.36 -3.93 14.62
C PRO A 126 3.16 -2.50 14.12
N TYR A 127 1.90 -2.06 14.05
CA TYR A 127 1.56 -0.68 13.69
C TYR A 127 0.35 -0.17 14.46
N ASP A 128 0.23 1.15 14.54
CA ASP A 128 -0.84 1.88 15.21
C ASP A 128 -1.04 1.45 16.67
N ILE A 129 0.07 1.27 17.39
CA ILE A 129 0.13 1.10 18.83
C ILE A 129 1.26 1.97 19.41
N PRO A 130 1.26 2.30 20.70
CA PRO A 130 2.38 3.04 21.32
C PRO A 130 3.73 2.35 21.17
N ASP A 131 4.79 3.12 21.14
CA ASP A 131 6.19 2.68 21.20
C ASP A 131 6.64 1.80 20.02
N VAL A 132 6.00 1.93 18.85
CA VAL A 132 6.44 1.29 17.61
C VAL A 132 6.74 2.31 16.51
N HIS A 133 7.54 1.90 15.52
CA HIS A 133 7.95 2.78 14.43
C HIS A 133 6.78 3.34 13.62
N PHE A 134 5.79 2.50 13.32
CA PHE A 134 4.61 2.87 12.54
C PHE A 134 3.45 3.29 13.47
N SER A 135 3.62 4.40 14.16
CA SER A 135 2.64 4.93 15.11
C SER A 135 2.46 6.44 14.97
N HIS A 136 1.57 6.99 15.77
CA HIS A 136 1.38 8.43 15.87
C HIS A 136 2.66 9.14 16.36
N ASP A 137 2.90 10.34 15.83
CA ASP A 137 3.99 11.23 16.25
C ASP A 137 3.45 12.66 16.35
N GLY A 138 3.18 13.10 17.58
CA GLY A 138 2.53 14.39 17.83
C GLY A 138 1.14 14.45 17.20
N GLU A 139 0.94 15.40 16.29
CA GLU A 139 -0.32 15.58 15.54
C GLU A 139 -0.47 14.65 14.34
N LEU A 140 0.58 13.91 13.99
CA LEU A 140 0.59 13.01 12.85
C LEU A 140 0.02 11.64 13.23
N CYS A 141 -0.79 11.04 12.36
CA CYS A 141 -1.31 9.70 12.55
C CYS A 141 -0.36 8.62 12.00
N SER A 142 -0.69 7.35 12.22
CA SER A 142 0.16 6.24 11.76
C SER A 142 0.35 6.24 10.24
N PHE A 143 -0.64 6.67 9.46
CA PHE A 143 -0.53 6.78 8.01
C PHE A 143 0.61 7.71 7.57
N ASP A 144 0.83 8.81 8.28
CA ASP A 144 1.95 9.73 8.03
C ASP A 144 3.30 9.05 8.25
N ALA A 145 3.42 8.21 9.29
CA ALA A 145 4.64 7.46 9.56
C ALA A 145 4.99 6.49 8.41
N PHE A 146 3.98 5.84 7.81
CA PHE A 146 4.16 5.00 6.63
C PHE A 146 4.63 5.82 5.42
N LEU A 147 3.98 6.94 5.12
CA LEU A 147 4.37 7.82 4.01
C LEU A 147 5.82 8.28 4.13
N LYS A 148 6.22 8.70 5.33
CA LYS A 148 7.59 9.14 5.63
C LYS A 148 8.60 8.00 5.45
N THR A 149 8.31 6.83 6.02
CA THR A 149 9.22 5.66 5.99
C THR A 149 9.44 5.17 4.57
N TYR A 150 8.40 5.08 3.77
CA TYR A 150 8.47 4.58 2.39
C TYR A 150 8.71 5.67 1.35
N ARG A 151 8.93 6.93 1.78
CA ARG A 151 9.16 8.09 0.88
C ARG A 151 8.06 8.27 -0.15
N LEU A 152 6.83 8.11 0.29
CA LEU A 152 5.63 8.28 -0.54
C LEU A 152 5.01 9.69 -0.42
N ALA A 153 5.54 10.54 0.44
CA ALA A 153 5.04 11.91 0.64
C ALA A 153 5.25 12.83 -0.59
N ASP A 154 6.11 12.43 -1.53
CA ASP A 154 6.33 13.16 -2.78
C ASP A 154 5.20 12.95 -3.81
N ASP A 155 4.31 11.96 -3.61
CA ASP A 155 3.09 11.80 -4.39
C ASP A 155 2.03 12.80 -3.90
N PRO A 156 1.61 13.79 -4.73
CA PRO A 156 0.67 14.83 -4.31
C PRO A 156 -0.71 14.28 -3.90
N ALA A 157 -1.15 13.18 -4.52
CA ALA A 157 -2.42 12.55 -4.19
C ALA A 157 -2.36 11.84 -2.84
N LEU A 158 -1.25 11.16 -2.54
CA LEU A 158 -1.02 10.55 -1.23
C LEU A 158 -0.85 11.62 -0.13
N ALA A 159 -0.15 12.71 -0.42
CA ALA A 159 -0.01 13.84 0.51
C ALA A 159 -1.38 14.46 0.85
N GLN A 160 -2.26 14.63 -0.15
CA GLN A 160 -3.62 15.12 0.06
C GLN A 160 -4.46 14.10 0.86
N LEU A 161 -4.38 12.82 0.51
CA LEU A 161 -5.08 11.75 1.23
C LEU A 161 -4.64 11.69 2.70
N ALA A 162 -3.36 11.93 3.00
CA ALA A 162 -2.84 11.96 4.37
C ALA A 162 -3.53 13.02 5.24
N VAL A 163 -3.80 14.20 4.69
CA VAL A 163 -4.53 15.26 5.42
C VAL A 163 -5.95 14.81 5.76
N ILE A 164 -6.62 14.14 4.82
CA ILE A 164 -7.98 13.60 5.03
C ILE A 164 -7.98 12.51 6.11
N VAL A 165 -7.05 11.56 6.00
CA VAL A 165 -6.90 10.45 6.97
C VAL A 165 -6.59 10.99 8.35
N ARG A 166 -5.60 11.88 8.47
CA ARG A 166 -5.21 12.50 9.73
C ARG A 166 -6.38 13.23 10.37
N GLY A 167 -7.10 14.06 9.61
CA GLY A 167 -8.26 14.77 10.12
C GLY A 167 -9.33 13.83 10.67
N ALA A 168 -9.61 12.74 9.98
CA ALA A 168 -10.59 11.74 10.42
C ALA A 168 -10.11 10.94 11.64
N ASP A 169 -8.81 10.60 11.69
CA ASP A 169 -8.24 9.73 12.71
C ASP A 169 -7.98 10.46 14.03
N THR A 170 -7.48 11.68 13.97
CA THR A 170 -7.16 12.48 15.16
C THR A 170 -8.35 13.33 15.67
N GLY A 171 -9.48 13.33 14.96
CA GLY A 171 -10.65 14.11 15.29
C GLY A 171 -10.57 15.59 14.87
N HIS A 172 -9.51 15.98 14.15
CA HIS A 172 -9.32 17.34 13.60
C HIS A 172 -9.99 17.45 12.22
N LEU A 173 -11.32 17.39 12.22
CA LEU A 173 -12.12 17.32 10.97
C LEU A 173 -11.97 18.57 10.10
N GLU A 174 -11.53 19.69 10.65
CA GLU A 174 -11.27 20.95 9.98
C GLU A 174 -10.05 20.90 9.04
N LEU A 175 -9.17 19.90 9.18
CA LEU A 175 -7.99 19.75 8.31
C LEU A 175 -8.36 19.49 6.84
N ALA A 176 -9.47 18.81 6.60
CA ALA A 176 -9.97 18.58 5.25
C ALA A 176 -11.50 18.39 5.26
N PRO A 177 -12.26 19.00 4.33
CA PRO A 177 -13.71 18.82 4.26
C PRO A 177 -14.17 17.36 4.16
N GLN A 178 -13.34 16.50 3.56
CA GLN A 178 -13.60 15.07 3.37
C GLN A 178 -13.41 14.24 4.64
N ALA A 179 -12.70 14.75 5.65
CA ALA A 179 -12.38 14.01 6.87
C ALA A 179 -13.65 13.56 7.61
N ALA A 180 -14.65 14.43 7.74
CA ALA A 180 -15.92 14.08 8.36
C ALA A 180 -16.66 12.95 7.61
N GLY A 181 -16.62 12.98 6.27
CA GLY A 181 -17.18 11.93 5.42
C GLY A 181 -16.46 10.58 5.61
N LEU A 182 -15.13 10.59 5.62
CA LEU A 182 -14.32 9.40 5.86
C LEU A 182 -14.60 8.81 7.24
N LEU A 183 -14.68 9.64 8.28
CA LEU A 183 -15.02 9.20 9.64
C LEU A 183 -16.40 8.52 9.65
N ALA A 184 -17.43 9.14 9.07
CA ALA A 184 -18.79 8.60 9.05
C ALA A 184 -18.85 7.25 8.31
N VAL A 185 -18.21 7.14 7.14
CA VAL A 185 -18.13 5.90 6.36
C VAL A 185 -17.40 4.81 7.14
N SER A 186 -16.25 5.12 7.76
CA SER A 186 -15.47 4.16 8.54
C SER A 186 -16.25 3.62 9.75
N LEU A 187 -16.98 4.49 10.45
CA LEU A 187 -17.86 4.08 11.56
C LEU A 187 -19.01 3.20 11.07
N GLY A 188 -19.61 3.53 9.92
CA GLY A 188 -20.66 2.72 9.28
C GLY A 188 -20.17 1.33 8.90
N LEU A 189 -19.02 1.23 8.25
CA LEU A 189 -18.38 -0.05 7.92
C LEU A 189 -18.14 -0.90 9.18
N SER A 190 -17.60 -0.29 10.25
CA SER A 190 -17.35 -0.99 11.51
C SER A 190 -18.63 -1.52 12.17
N ARG A 191 -19.79 -0.92 11.91
CA ARG A 191 -21.07 -1.42 12.40
C ARG A 191 -21.63 -2.57 11.55
N ASN A 192 -21.42 -2.49 10.24
CA ASN A 192 -21.96 -3.46 9.29
C ASN A 192 -21.16 -4.78 9.30
N PHE A 193 -19.83 -4.68 9.41
CA PHE A 193 -18.93 -5.83 9.33
C PHE A 193 -18.35 -6.17 10.69
N LYS A 194 -18.56 -7.41 11.13
CA LYS A 194 -18.03 -7.94 12.40
C LYS A 194 -16.66 -8.57 12.24
N ASP A 195 -16.39 -9.15 11.09
CA ASP A 195 -15.10 -9.68 10.71
C ASP A 195 -14.18 -8.55 10.25
N ASP A 196 -12.96 -8.51 10.81
CA ASP A 196 -12.01 -7.42 10.57
C ASP A 196 -11.40 -7.48 9.18
N HIS A 197 -11.24 -8.66 8.60
CA HIS A 197 -10.75 -8.82 7.23
C HIS A 197 -11.83 -8.46 6.21
N GLU A 198 -13.09 -8.79 6.50
CA GLU A 198 -14.21 -8.34 5.67
C GLU A 198 -14.33 -6.81 5.70
N MET A 199 -14.22 -6.22 6.88
CA MET A 199 -14.20 -4.76 7.02
C MET A 199 -13.02 -4.13 6.28
N LEU A 200 -11.80 -4.70 6.38
CA LEU A 200 -10.63 -4.25 5.62
C LEU A 200 -10.91 -4.30 4.11
N ARG A 201 -11.44 -5.40 3.61
CA ARG A 201 -11.74 -5.58 2.18
C ARG A 201 -12.67 -4.49 1.64
N HIS A 202 -13.72 -4.14 2.38
CA HIS A 202 -14.64 -3.06 2.01
C HIS A 202 -14.02 -1.67 2.19
N GLY A 203 -13.24 -1.49 3.25
CA GLY A 203 -12.54 -0.24 3.52
C GLY A 203 -11.48 0.08 2.45
N MET A 204 -10.76 -0.91 1.94
CA MET A 204 -9.79 -0.70 0.86
C MET A 204 -10.41 -0.02 -0.38
N VAL A 205 -11.64 -0.37 -0.75
CA VAL A 205 -12.35 0.25 -1.88
C VAL A 205 -12.60 1.74 -1.64
N VAL A 206 -12.87 2.12 -0.38
CA VAL A 206 -13.05 3.53 0.00
C VAL A 206 -11.76 4.32 -0.19
N TYR A 207 -10.62 3.74 0.21
CA TYR A 207 -9.32 4.38 0.03
C TYR A 207 -8.85 4.40 -1.43
N ASP A 208 -9.15 3.36 -2.21
CA ASP A 208 -8.94 3.37 -3.67
C ASP A 208 -9.70 4.54 -4.32
N ALA A 209 -10.96 4.75 -3.93
CA ALA A 209 -11.79 5.85 -4.44
C ALA A 209 -11.28 7.23 -3.99
N LEU A 210 -10.90 7.38 -2.72
CA LEU A 210 -10.35 8.63 -2.20
C LEU A 210 -9.01 8.98 -2.87
N TYR A 211 -8.15 7.99 -3.10
CA TYR A 211 -6.88 8.21 -3.79
C TYR A 211 -7.11 8.63 -5.26
N ALA A 212 -8.00 7.96 -5.98
CA ALA A 212 -8.38 8.31 -7.34
C ALA A 212 -8.94 9.76 -7.40
N TRP A 213 -9.80 10.13 -6.45
CA TRP A 213 -10.32 11.49 -6.35
C TRP A 213 -9.20 12.51 -6.07
N CYS A 214 -8.29 12.22 -5.14
CA CYS A 214 -7.15 13.09 -4.85
C CYS A 214 -6.26 13.30 -6.08
N LYS A 215 -6.14 12.28 -6.93
CA LYS A 215 -5.29 12.27 -8.11
C LYS A 215 -5.92 13.03 -9.29
N ASP A 216 -7.12 12.68 -9.67
CA ASP A 216 -7.70 13.07 -10.95
C ASP A 216 -9.14 13.65 -10.82
N GLY A 217 -9.80 13.55 -9.67
CA GLY A 217 -11.23 13.87 -9.52
C GLY A 217 -11.56 15.18 -8.80
N ARG A 218 -10.57 15.96 -8.36
CA ARG A 218 -10.77 17.12 -7.49
C ARG A 218 -11.59 18.26 -8.12
N ASP A 219 -11.48 18.41 -9.42
CA ASP A 219 -12.14 19.47 -10.19
C ASP A 219 -13.50 19.01 -10.74
N GLU A 220 -13.87 17.74 -10.52
CA GLU A 220 -15.17 17.23 -10.93
C GLU A 220 -16.30 17.80 -10.06
N THR A 221 -17.36 18.22 -10.73
CA THR A 221 -18.61 18.62 -10.10
C THR A 221 -19.69 17.57 -10.41
N HIS A 222 -20.78 17.56 -9.64
CA HIS A 222 -21.90 16.66 -9.88
C HIS A 222 -22.65 17.05 -11.18
N THR A 223 -21.94 16.96 -12.30
CA THR A 223 -22.48 17.13 -13.64
C THR A 223 -22.45 15.79 -14.36
N TRP A 224 -23.63 15.30 -14.74
CA TRP A 224 -23.72 14.05 -15.47
C TRP A 224 -23.15 14.20 -16.89
N ASN A 225 -21.89 13.78 -17.08
CA ASN A 225 -21.27 13.73 -18.40
C ASN A 225 -20.67 12.34 -18.65
N PRO A 226 -21.42 11.43 -19.31
CA PRO A 226 -20.94 10.06 -19.55
C PRO A 226 -19.69 9.99 -20.41
N ALA A 227 -19.35 11.02 -21.17
CA ALA A 227 -18.15 11.06 -22.02
C ALA A 227 -16.85 11.21 -21.21
N ALA A 228 -16.91 11.73 -19.99
CA ALA A 228 -15.76 11.88 -19.09
C ALA A 228 -15.24 10.54 -18.52
N TYR A 229 -16.04 9.45 -18.65
CA TYR A 229 -15.73 8.13 -18.05
C TYR A 229 -15.44 7.06 -19.12
N ARG A 230 -15.07 7.46 -20.33
CA ARG A 230 -14.74 6.55 -21.43
C ARG A 230 -13.26 6.55 -21.76
#